data_5f6529629fba29be22a630dc489fcc85
#
_entry.id   5f6529629fba29be22a630dc489fcc85
#
_cell.length_a   1.000
_cell.length_b   1.000
_cell.length_c   1.000
_cell.angle_alpha   90.00
_cell.angle_beta   90.00
_cell.angle_gamma   90.00
#
_symmetry.space_group_name_H-M   'P 1'
#
loop_
_entity.id
_entity.type
_entity.pdbx_description
1 polymer ?
#
loop_
_entity_poly.entity_id
_entity_poly.type
_entity_poly.pdbx_seq_one_letter_code
_entity_poly.pdbx_strand_id
1 'polypeptide(L)'
;MPCVTSIMEFSHTPQSTISAYGPIGAGIPGTLPDHIVGVLKAYSTCVGAGPFTAEKAMPEKWMESLRKSGGEYGAATGRPRRVGPFDAVASAYGLKCQNADKIALTKLDVLSHMDEIPVITSYKLNDEIITEFDPLDDLDSMTPVIQMLPGWNTDISKCRKYEELPENARKYIETLEHLLNHEIQFISVGAERNQYLTKGEWL
;
A
#
# COMPACT_ATOMS: atom_id res chain seq x y z
N MET A 1 0.15 -3.41 -10.00
CA MET A 1 -0.40 -4.13 -8.87
C MET A 1 -1.85 -3.77 -8.73
N PRO A 2 -2.77 -4.71 -8.60
CA PRO A 2 -4.10 -4.31 -8.24
C PRO A 2 -4.03 -3.61 -6.88
N CYS A 3 -4.59 -2.42 -6.78
CA CYS A 3 -5.00 -1.87 -5.51
C CYS A 3 -5.76 -2.96 -4.76
N VAL A 4 -5.69 -3.01 -3.44
CA VAL A 4 -6.48 -3.96 -2.65
C VAL A 4 -7.95 -3.85 -3.02
N THR A 5 -8.42 -2.66 -3.40
CA THR A 5 -9.74 -2.42 -3.97
C THR A 5 -10.03 -3.23 -5.24
N SER A 6 -9.03 -3.61 -6.04
CA SER A 6 -9.28 -4.44 -7.22
C SER A 6 -9.47 -5.92 -6.89
N ILE A 7 -9.08 -6.37 -5.69
CA ILE A 7 -9.48 -7.70 -5.19
C ILE A 7 -10.97 -7.74 -4.85
N MET A 8 -11.56 -6.60 -4.56
CA MET A 8 -12.96 -6.46 -4.18
C MET A 8 -13.89 -6.26 -5.37
N GLU A 9 -13.40 -5.75 -6.47
CA GLU A 9 -14.15 -5.75 -7.73
C GLU A 9 -14.06 -7.12 -8.40
N PHE A 10 -14.74 -8.10 -7.83
CA PHE A 10 -14.83 -9.45 -8.39
C PHE A 10 -15.27 -9.49 -9.86
N SER A 11 -15.83 -8.41 -10.39
CA SER A 11 -16.30 -8.32 -11.77
C SER A 11 -15.24 -7.90 -12.79
N HIS A 12 -14.11 -7.31 -12.34
CA HIS A 12 -13.14 -6.68 -13.25
C HIS A 12 -11.68 -7.12 -13.04
N THR A 13 -11.39 -7.84 -11.95
CA THR A 13 -10.04 -8.32 -11.69
C THR A 13 -9.87 -9.72 -12.28
N PRO A 14 -8.88 -9.95 -13.14
CA PRO A 14 -8.59 -11.30 -13.63
C PRO A 14 -8.37 -12.24 -12.43
N GLN A 15 -9.02 -13.38 -12.42
CA GLN A 15 -8.87 -14.42 -11.37
C GLN A 15 -7.41 -14.87 -11.18
N SER A 16 -6.56 -14.56 -12.16
CA SER A 16 -5.12 -14.87 -12.19
C SER A 16 -4.25 -13.96 -11.32
N THR A 17 -4.81 -13.02 -10.57
CA THR A 17 -4.01 -12.09 -9.71
C THR A 17 -3.73 -12.62 -8.32
N ILE A 18 -4.32 -13.74 -7.92
CA ILE A 18 -4.03 -14.42 -6.66
C ILE A 18 -2.75 -15.24 -6.81
N SER A 19 -1.85 -15.17 -5.83
CA SER A 19 -0.54 -15.84 -5.84
C SER A 19 -0.64 -17.35 -6.11
N ALA A 20 -1.67 -18.01 -5.58
CA ALA A 20 -1.94 -19.44 -5.82
C ALA A 20 -2.18 -19.79 -7.30
N TYR A 21 -2.52 -18.82 -8.15
CA TYR A 21 -2.66 -19.01 -9.58
C TYR A 21 -1.31 -18.99 -10.32
N GLY A 22 -0.25 -18.48 -9.72
CA GLY A 22 1.07 -18.36 -10.33
C GLY A 22 1.60 -19.67 -10.89
N PRO A 23 1.67 -20.76 -10.10
CA PRO A 23 2.10 -22.07 -10.60
C PRO A 23 1.21 -22.63 -11.72
N ILE A 24 -0.09 -22.41 -11.64
CA ILE A 24 -1.04 -22.83 -12.68
C ILE A 24 -0.75 -22.08 -13.99
N GLY A 25 -0.59 -20.76 -13.91
CA GLY A 25 -0.24 -19.92 -15.06
C GLY A 25 1.12 -20.23 -15.66
N ALA A 26 2.07 -20.71 -14.86
CA ALA A 26 3.38 -21.17 -15.30
C ALA A 26 3.39 -22.60 -15.87
N GLY A 27 2.26 -23.32 -15.82
CA GLY A 27 2.16 -24.69 -16.33
C GLY A 27 2.77 -25.76 -15.39
N ILE A 28 2.97 -25.44 -14.13
CA ILE A 28 3.49 -26.33 -13.08
C ILE A 28 2.49 -26.50 -11.92
N PRO A 29 1.26 -26.95 -12.21
CA PRO A 29 0.22 -27.08 -11.19
C PRO A 29 0.66 -28.06 -10.09
N GLY A 30 0.26 -27.78 -8.86
CA GLY A 30 0.62 -28.61 -7.71
C GLY A 30 1.93 -28.23 -7.01
N THR A 31 2.69 -27.30 -7.57
CA THR A 31 3.80 -26.66 -6.82
C THR A 31 3.30 -25.49 -6.01
N LEU A 32 3.98 -25.21 -4.90
CA LEU A 32 3.75 -24.02 -4.08
C LEU A 32 5.02 -23.15 -4.13
N PRO A 33 4.90 -21.82 -4.26
CA PRO A 33 6.05 -20.94 -4.12
C PRO A 33 6.61 -21.02 -2.69
N ASP A 34 7.92 -21.00 -2.56
CA ASP A 34 8.58 -20.97 -1.24
C ASP A 34 8.31 -19.64 -0.51
N HIS A 35 8.22 -18.55 -1.28
CA HIS A 35 7.91 -17.23 -0.76
C HIS A 35 6.93 -16.48 -1.65
N ILE A 36 6.04 -15.73 -1.01
CA ILE A 36 5.07 -14.85 -1.67
C ILE A 36 5.30 -13.42 -1.16
N VAL A 37 5.75 -12.56 -2.06
CA VAL A 37 6.05 -11.16 -1.73
C VAL A 37 4.86 -10.27 -2.04
N GLY A 38 4.25 -9.67 -1.01
CA GLY A 38 3.27 -8.61 -1.17
C GLY A 38 3.97 -7.29 -1.49
N VAL A 39 3.73 -6.73 -2.69
CA VAL A 39 4.29 -5.42 -3.05
C VAL A 39 3.26 -4.34 -2.74
N LEU A 40 3.54 -3.45 -1.80
CA LEU A 40 2.69 -2.35 -1.38
C LEU A 40 3.35 -1.01 -1.74
N LYS A 41 2.53 0.00 -2.06
CA LYS A 41 3.00 1.39 -2.08
C LYS A 41 2.92 1.96 -0.67
N ALA A 42 3.75 2.94 -0.35
CA ALA A 42 3.65 3.70 0.90
C ALA A 42 2.39 4.57 1.01
N TYR A 43 1.47 4.49 0.07
CA TYR A 43 0.16 5.15 0.04
C TYR A 43 -0.79 4.36 -0.86
N SER A 44 -2.08 4.63 -0.78
CA SER A 44 -3.09 3.90 -1.56
C SER A 44 -3.37 4.56 -2.90
N THR A 45 -3.62 3.75 -3.93
CA THR A 45 -4.04 4.23 -5.26
C THR A 45 -5.10 3.32 -5.84
N CYS A 46 -6.04 3.90 -6.57
CA CYS A 46 -7.07 3.15 -7.29
C CYS A 46 -7.23 3.67 -8.72
N VAL A 47 -7.56 2.77 -9.64
CA VAL A 47 -7.92 3.07 -11.03
C VAL A 47 -9.30 2.52 -11.30
N GLY A 48 -10.15 3.33 -11.95
CA GLY A 48 -11.51 2.93 -12.28
C GLY A 48 -12.55 3.39 -11.25
N ALA A 49 -13.80 2.97 -11.48
CA ALA A 49 -14.92 3.18 -10.57
C ALA A 49 -14.91 2.11 -9.47
N GLY A 50 -15.67 2.30 -8.43
CA GLY A 50 -15.79 1.39 -7.31
C GLY A 50 -15.38 2.04 -5.99
N PRO A 51 -15.68 1.42 -4.86
CA PRO A 51 -15.40 1.97 -3.55
C PRO A 51 -13.89 2.11 -3.32
N PHE A 52 -13.50 3.27 -2.81
CA PHE A 52 -12.12 3.55 -2.43
C PHE A 52 -12.11 4.43 -1.19
N THR A 53 -12.19 3.79 -0.04
CA THR A 53 -12.35 4.45 1.26
C THR A 53 -11.23 5.46 1.55
N ALA A 54 -10.01 5.18 1.08
CA ALA A 54 -8.85 6.04 1.29
C ALA A 54 -8.99 7.45 0.68
N GLU A 55 -9.77 7.64 -0.39
CA GLU A 55 -9.97 8.98 -0.97
C GLU A 55 -10.85 9.89 -0.13
N LYS A 56 -11.59 9.33 0.84
CA LYS A 56 -12.42 10.10 1.78
C LYS A 56 -11.61 10.64 2.96
N ALA A 57 -10.37 10.18 3.11
CA ALA A 57 -9.55 10.41 4.30
C ALA A 57 -8.97 11.82 4.40
N MET A 58 -8.64 12.44 3.27
CA MET A 58 -7.92 13.70 3.23
C MET A 58 -8.54 14.70 2.25
N PRO A 59 -8.30 16.01 2.45
CA PRO A 59 -8.74 17.03 1.50
C PRO A 59 -8.08 16.86 0.12
N GLU A 60 -8.78 17.26 -0.95
CA GLU A 60 -8.30 17.17 -2.33
C GLU A 60 -6.92 17.83 -2.55
N LYS A 61 -6.64 18.93 -1.86
CA LYS A 61 -5.32 19.61 -1.93
C LYS A 61 -4.16 18.67 -1.50
N TRP A 62 -4.37 17.87 -0.46
CA TRP A 62 -3.39 16.89 0.00
C TRP A 62 -3.23 15.76 -1.02
N MET A 63 -4.34 15.25 -1.53
CA MET A 63 -4.34 14.18 -2.54
C MET A 63 -3.71 14.66 -3.85
N GLU A 64 -3.93 15.90 -4.27
CA GLU A 64 -3.30 16.46 -5.44
C GLU A 64 -1.77 16.58 -5.28
N SER A 65 -1.30 16.98 -4.10
CA SER A 65 0.13 17.00 -3.77
C SER A 65 0.74 15.60 -3.87
N LEU A 66 0.10 14.61 -3.27
CA LEU A 66 0.53 13.21 -3.34
C LEU A 66 0.53 12.69 -4.78
N ARG A 67 -0.51 12.97 -5.55
CA ARG A 67 -0.64 12.57 -6.96
C ARG A 67 0.48 13.13 -7.82
N LYS A 68 0.80 14.41 -7.64
CA LYS A 68 1.90 15.07 -8.36
C LYS A 68 3.26 14.46 -7.99
N SER A 69 3.55 14.34 -6.70
CA SER A 69 4.83 13.79 -6.21
C SER A 69 5.02 12.33 -6.60
N GLY A 70 3.95 11.54 -6.54
CA GLY A 70 3.97 10.13 -6.92
C GLY A 70 3.90 9.86 -8.42
N GLY A 71 3.65 10.88 -9.25
CA GLY A 71 3.43 10.70 -10.69
C GLY A 71 2.22 9.82 -10.97
N GLU A 72 1.16 9.92 -10.16
CA GLU A 72 0.01 9.03 -10.21
C GLU A 72 -0.97 9.44 -11.31
N TYR A 73 -0.53 9.25 -12.55
CA TYR A 73 -1.28 9.45 -13.78
C TYR A 73 -1.21 8.22 -14.67
N GLY A 74 -2.25 8.00 -15.47
CA GLY A 74 -2.26 6.89 -16.43
C GLY A 74 -1.22 7.11 -17.53
N ALA A 75 -0.35 6.14 -17.76
CA ALA A 75 0.75 6.26 -18.72
C ALA A 75 0.27 6.57 -20.16
N ALA A 76 -0.84 5.97 -20.59
CA ALA A 76 -1.37 6.16 -21.93
C ALA A 76 -2.35 7.35 -22.03
N THR A 77 -3.13 7.61 -21.00
CA THR A 77 -4.25 8.55 -21.04
C THR A 77 -3.99 9.86 -20.29
N GLY A 78 -2.95 9.93 -19.46
CA GLY A 78 -2.71 11.07 -18.57
C GLY A 78 -3.79 11.26 -17.49
N ARG A 79 -4.77 10.35 -17.37
CA ARG A 79 -5.84 10.48 -16.38
C ARG A 79 -5.27 10.43 -14.95
N PRO A 80 -5.68 11.34 -14.06
CA PRO A 80 -5.28 11.29 -12.66
C PRO A 80 -5.83 10.01 -12.01
N ARG A 81 -4.96 9.32 -11.27
CA ARG A 81 -5.39 8.20 -10.43
C ARG A 81 -6.02 8.73 -9.15
N ARG A 82 -6.96 7.97 -8.62
CA ARG A 82 -7.47 8.17 -7.27
C ARG A 82 -6.35 7.81 -6.29
N VAL A 83 -6.10 8.64 -5.31
CA VAL A 83 -5.03 8.45 -4.32
C VAL A 83 -5.56 8.72 -2.92
N GLY A 84 -4.91 8.17 -1.91
CA GLY A 84 -5.23 8.41 -0.52
C GLY A 84 -4.11 7.93 0.41
N PRO A 85 -4.25 8.13 1.72
CA PRO A 85 -3.33 7.60 2.71
C PRO A 85 -3.14 6.08 2.57
N PHE A 86 -2.06 5.57 3.16
CA PHE A 86 -1.90 4.12 3.28
C PHE A 86 -3.09 3.55 4.07
N ASP A 87 -3.75 2.56 3.50
CA ASP A 87 -4.88 1.88 4.10
C ASP A 87 -4.43 0.54 4.67
N ALA A 88 -4.23 0.50 5.99
CA ALA A 88 -3.71 -0.68 6.66
C ALA A 88 -4.74 -1.82 6.69
N VAL A 89 -6.03 -1.50 6.84
CA VAL A 89 -7.11 -2.51 6.91
C VAL A 89 -7.23 -3.25 5.57
N ALA A 90 -7.36 -2.49 4.49
CA ALA A 90 -7.46 -3.06 3.16
C ALA A 90 -6.16 -3.76 2.73
N SER A 91 -4.98 -3.24 3.12
CA SER A 91 -3.70 -3.87 2.82
C SER A 91 -3.50 -5.19 3.56
N ALA A 92 -3.87 -5.25 4.84
CA ALA A 92 -3.82 -6.49 5.63
C ALA A 92 -4.72 -7.58 5.04
N TYR A 93 -5.93 -7.21 4.63
CA TYR A 93 -6.83 -8.13 3.91
C TYR A 93 -6.20 -8.64 2.62
N GLY A 94 -5.59 -7.74 1.82
CA GLY A 94 -4.92 -8.12 0.57
C GLY A 94 -3.76 -9.09 0.79
N LEU A 95 -2.93 -8.87 1.81
CA LEU A 95 -1.84 -9.77 2.18
C LEU A 95 -2.36 -11.15 2.59
N LYS A 96 -3.44 -11.18 3.39
CA LYS A 96 -4.11 -12.43 3.80
C LYS A 96 -4.65 -13.21 2.58
N CYS A 97 -5.32 -12.53 1.64
CA CYS A 97 -5.82 -13.16 0.41
C CYS A 97 -4.71 -13.72 -0.49
N GLN A 98 -3.54 -13.08 -0.49
CA GLN A 98 -2.37 -13.52 -1.25
C GLN A 98 -1.55 -14.58 -0.51
N ASN A 99 -1.80 -14.81 0.77
CA ASN A 99 -0.93 -15.60 1.65
C ASN A 99 0.53 -15.10 1.57
N ALA A 100 0.71 -13.77 1.57
CA ALA A 100 2.03 -13.16 1.49
C ALA A 100 2.77 -13.32 2.82
N ASP A 101 4.02 -13.76 2.75
CA ASP A 101 4.91 -13.96 3.90
C ASP A 101 5.95 -12.83 4.02
N LYS A 102 6.16 -12.08 2.95
CA LYS A 102 7.12 -10.96 2.89
C LYS A 102 6.48 -9.74 2.25
N ILE A 103 6.96 -8.55 2.64
CA ILE A 103 6.48 -7.26 2.08
C ILE A 103 7.64 -6.51 1.43
N ALA A 104 7.36 -6.01 0.22
CA ALA A 104 8.13 -4.97 -0.44
C ALA A 104 7.34 -3.66 -0.43
N LEU A 105 7.78 -2.67 0.35
CA LEU A 105 7.20 -1.33 0.39
C LEU A 105 7.86 -0.46 -0.67
N THR A 106 7.06 0.13 -1.55
CA THR A 106 7.55 0.96 -2.65
C THR A 106 7.10 2.40 -2.51
N LYS A 107 7.81 3.32 -3.20
CA LYS A 107 7.46 4.75 -3.26
C LYS A 107 7.47 5.47 -1.91
N LEU A 108 8.34 5.07 -0.98
CA LEU A 108 8.48 5.76 0.29
C LEU A 108 9.00 7.20 0.10
N ASP A 109 9.87 7.40 -0.88
CA ASP A 109 10.42 8.69 -1.30
C ASP A 109 9.35 9.74 -1.65
N VAL A 110 8.19 9.31 -2.16
CA VAL A 110 7.08 10.19 -2.53
C VAL A 110 6.53 10.98 -1.33
N LEU A 111 6.64 10.43 -0.12
CA LEU A 111 6.18 11.06 1.11
C LEU A 111 7.19 12.03 1.73
N SER A 112 8.39 12.14 1.17
CA SER A 112 9.53 12.87 1.76
C SER A 112 9.30 14.37 1.98
N HIS A 113 8.30 14.96 1.33
CA HIS A 113 8.01 16.39 1.41
C HIS A 113 6.84 16.73 2.35
N MET A 114 6.27 15.72 3.01
CA MET A 114 5.11 15.90 3.87
C MET A 114 5.53 16.19 5.31
N ASP A 115 4.87 17.17 5.95
CA ASP A 115 5.03 17.48 7.37
C ASP A 115 4.38 16.42 8.26
N GLU A 116 3.21 15.93 7.82
CA GLU A 116 2.43 14.89 8.48
C GLU A 116 1.93 13.88 7.45
N ILE A 117 1.99 12.61 7.81
CA ILE A 117 1.60 11.50 6.94
C ILE A 117 0.45 10.75 7.59
N PRO A 118 -0.76 10.81 6.99
CA PRO A 118 -1.92 10.07 7.46
C PRO A 118 -1.81 8.58 7.12
N VAL A 119 -2.27 7.72 8.04
CA VAL A 119 -2.44 6.29 7.86
C VAL A 119 -3.83 5.91 8.31
N ILE A 120 -4.56 5.17 7.51
CA ILE A 120 -5.86 4.62 7.88
C ILE A 120 -5.63 3.35 8.70
N THR A 121 -6.07 3.38 9.97
CA THR A 121 -5.87 2.28 10.92
C THR A 121 -7.11 1.44 11.14
N SER A 122 -8.27 1.99 10.85
CA SER A 122 -9.57 1.33 10.96
C SER A 122 -10.62 2.07 10.14
N TYR A 123 -11.81 1.49 10.03
CA TYR A 123 -12.98 2.17 9.49
C TYR A 123 -14.05 2.35 10.57
N LYS A 124 -14.95 3.28 10.35
CA LYS A 124 -16.16 3.44 11.14
C LYS A 124 -17.37 3.17 10.26
N LEU A 125 -18.22 2.22 10.67
CA LEU A 125 -19.51 1.89 10.05
C LEU A 125 -20.57 1.81 11.14
N ASN A 126 -21.67 2.59 11.02
CA ASN A 126 -22.78 2.59 12.00
C ASN A 126 -22.32 2.72 13.46
N ASP A 127 -21.33 3.61 13.73
CA ASP A 127 -20.68 3.83 15.03
C ASP A 127 -19.80 2.69 15.56
N GLU A 128 -19.66 1.59 14.83
CA GLU A 128 -18.73 0.51 15.14
C GLU A 128 -17.36 0.76 14.48
N ILE A 129 -16.29 0.38 15.19
CA ILE A 129 -14.93 0.44 14.66
C ILE A 129 -14.58 -0.92 14.05
N ILE A 130 -14.22 -0.89 12.78
CA ILE A 130 -13.87 -2.06 11.98
C ILE A 130 -12.37 -2.05 11.72
N THR A 131 -11.66 -3.05 12.20
CA THR A 131 -10.22 -3.24 12.02
C THR A 131 -9.88 -4.38 11.05
N GLU A 132 -10.85 -5.22 10.73
CA GLU A 132 -10.74 -6.26 9.72
C GLU A 132 -11.74 -6.00 8.60
N PHE A 133 -11.30 -6.25 7.39
CA PHE A 133 -12.12 -6.02 6.21
C PHE A 133 -12.99 -7.24 5.91
N ASP A 134 -14.31 -7.04 5.77
CA ASP A 134 -15.23 -8.02 5.18
C ASP A 134 -15.67 -7.53 3.79
N PRO A 135 -15.46 -8.33 2.71
CA PRO A 135 -15.89 -7.95 1.37
C PRO A 135 -17.42 -7.84 1.20
N LEU A 136 -18.19 -8.29 2.17
CA LEU A 136 -19.66 -8.15 2.19
C LEU A 136 -20.12 -6.83 2.80
N ASP A 137 -19.22 -6.10 3.44
CA ASP A 137 -19.54 -4.81 4.04
C ASP A 137 -19.77 -3.72 2.98
N ASP A 138 -20.64 -2.77 3.30
CA ASP A 138 -20.88 -1.59 2.48
C ASP A 138 -19.74 -0.57 2.63
N LEU A 139 -18.72 -0.70 1.80
CA LEU A 139 -17.54 0.18 1.79
C LEU A 139 -17.86 1.64 1.49
N ASP A 140 -18.95 1.89 0.75
CA ASP A 140 -19.33 3.27 0.43
C ASP A 140 -19.86 3.99 1.66
N SER A 141 -20.41 3.27 2.62
CA SER A 141 -20.86 3.82 3.91
C SER A 141 -19.74 3.92 4.96
N MET A 142 -18.58 3.32 4.72
CA MET A 142 -17.45 3.37 5.65
C MET A 142 -16.76 4.74 5.65
N THR A 143 -16.38 5.18 6.85
CA THR A 143 -15.55 6.37 7.07
C THR A 143 -14.18 5.96 7.58
N PRO A 144 -13.07 6.40 6.96
CA PRO A 144 -11.73 6.06 7.43
C PRO A 144 -11.41 6.74 8.77
N VAL A 145 -10.78 5.99 9.68
CA VAL A 145 -10.19 6.49 10.91
C VAL A 145 -8.69 6.64 10.69
N ILE A 146 -8.16 7.84 10.94
CA ILE A 146 -6.82 8.23 10.53
C ILE A 146 -5.94 8.43 11.76
N GLN A 147 -4.74 7.88 11.72
CA GLN A 147 -3.64 8.26 12.59
C GLN A 147 -2.67 9.16 11.81
N MET A 148 -2.35 10.33 12.36
CA MET A 148 -1.35 11.23 11.80
C MET A 148 0.02 10.87 12.34
N LEU A 149 0.98 10.64 11.47
CA LEU A 149 2.38 10.39 11.81
C LEU A 149 3.25 11.58 11.37
N PRO A 150 4.30 11.91 12.10
CA PRO A 150 5.21 12.98 11.70
C PRO A 150 5.95 12.60 10.42
N GLY A 151 5.99 13.54 9.49
CA GLY A 151 6.81 13.41 8.27
C GLY A 151 8.29 13.60 8.55
N TRP A 152 9.11 13.41 7.53
CA TRP A 152 10.58 13.52 7.68
C TRP A 152 11.21 14.65 6.88
N ASN A 153 10.50 15.28 5.95
CA ASN A 153 10.96 16.44 5.16
C ASN A 153 12.43 16.35 4.67
N THR A 154 12.84 15.16 4.25
CA THR A 154 14.21 14.87 3.85
C THR A 154 14.20 13.93 2.65
N ASP A 155 15.00 14.25 1.63
CA ASP A 155 15.21 13.36 0.49
C ASP A 155 15.92 12.08 0.94
N ILE A 156 15.26 10.94 0.79
CA ILE A 156 15.75 9.61 1.16
C ILE A 156 16.29 8.82 -0.05
N SER A 157 16.26 9.38 -1.24
CA SER A 157 16.63 8.69 -2.49
C SER A 157 18.07 8.17 -2.52
N LYS A 158 18.94 8.71 -1.65
CA LYS A 158 20.35 8.33 -1.51
C LYS A 158 20.59 7.30 -0.41
N CYS A 159 19.63 7.01 0.44
CA CYS A 159 19.76 5.99 1.48
C CYS A 159 19.94 4.61 0.83
N ARG A 160 20.85 3.82 1.39
CA ARG A 160 21.14 2.44 0.93
C ARG A 160 21.09 1.42 2.09
N LYS A 161 20.98 1.91 3.32
CA LYS A 161 20.82 1.09 4.52
C LYS A 161 19.62 1.60 5.32
N TYR A 162 18.96 0.71 6.05
CA TYR A 162 17.80 1.06 6.87
C TYR A 162 18.12 2.12 7.93
N GLU A 163 19.33 2.07 8.50
CA GLU A 163 19.79 2.99 9.53
C GLU A 163 20.03 4.41 9.01
N GLU A 164 20.18 4.59 7.70
CA GLU A 164 20.36 5.90 7.05
C GLU A 164 19.03 6.65 6.88
N LEU A 165 17.90 5.94 7.03
CA LEU A 165 16.59 6.58 6.97
C LEU A 165 16.39 7.53 8.16
N PRO A 166 15.75 8.68 7.95
CA PRO A 166 15.30 9.55 9.05
C PRO A 166 14.46 8.78 10.07
N GLU A 167 14.55 9.17 11.34
CA GLU A 167 13.82 8.50 12.43
C GLU A 167 12.32 8.38 12.15
N ASN A 168 11.69 9.45 11.65
CA ASN A 168 10.27 9.45 11.35
C ASN A 168 9.93 8.51 10.18
N ALA A 169 10.81 8.35 9.18
CA ALA A 169 10.62 7.38 8.11
C ALA A 169 10.68 5.93 8.63
N ARG A 170 11.59 5.65 9.58
CA ARG A 170 11.65 4.35 10.24
C ARG A 170 10.40 4.09 11.10
N LYS A 171 9.96 5.09 11.88
CA LYS A 171 8.71 5.01 12.66
C LYS A 171 7.48 4.76 11.78
N TYR A 172 7.45 5.38 10.60
CA TYR A 172 6.38 5.12 9.61
C TYR A 172 6.37 3.64 9.20
N ILE A 173 7.52 3.08 8.82
CA ILE A 173 7.65 1.67 8.43
C ILE A 173 7.25 0.76 9.59
N GLU A 174 7.77 0.99 10.80
CA GLU A 174 7.47 0.22 12.01
C GLU A 174 5.97 0.27 12.35
N THR A 175 5.32 1.42 12.15
CA THR A 175 3.87 1.54 12.33
C THR A 175 3.11 0.69 11.32
N LEU A 176 3.52 0.69 10.04
CA LEU A 176 2.91 -0.17 9.04
C LEU A 176 3.12 -1.66 9.36
N GLU A 177 4.32 -2.06 9.77
CA GLU A 177 4.61 -3.44 10.19
C GLU A 177 3.69 -3.90 11.32
N HIS A 178 3.49 -3.02 12.33
CA HIS A 178 2.60 -3.31 13.44
C HIS A 178 1.13 -3.45 12.99
N LEU A 179 0.65 -2.53 12.15
CA LEU A 179 -0.73 -2.55 11.65
C LEU A 179 -1.00 -3.73 10.72
N LEU A 180 -0.01 -4.14 9.92
CA LEU A 180 -0.12 -5.26 8.99
C LEU A 180 0.16 -6.62 9.64
N ASN A 181 0.76 -6.62 10.83
CA ASN A 181 1.31 -7.81 11.50
C ASN A 181 2.27 -8.60 10.57
N HIS A 182 3.09 -7.88 9.79
CA HIS A 182 4.08 -8.43 8.85
C HIS A 182 5.31 -7.54 8.81
N GLU A 183 6.48 -8.14 8.63
CA GLU A 183 7.74 -7.42 8.43
C GLU A 183 7.85 -6.86 7.00
N ILE A 184 8.35 -5.62 6.90
CA ILE A 184 8.67 -4.98 5.64
C ILE A 184 10.17 -5.12 5.41
N GLN A 185 10.56 -6.06 4.57
CA GLN A 185 11.97 -6.42 4.35
C GLN A 185 12.62 -5.69 3.18
N PHE A 186 11.84 -5.26 2.19
CA PHE A 186 12.33 -4.50 1.05
C PHE A 186 11.65 -3.12 1.00
N ILE A 187 12.45 -2.05 0.86
CA ILE A 187 11.95 -0.68 0.86
C ILE A 187 12.57 0.06 -0.31
N SER A 188 11.73 0.51 -1.25
CA SER A 188 12.15 1.36 -2.36
C SER A 188 12.10 2.83 -1.95
N VAL A 189 13.19 3.53 -2.18
CA VAL A 189 13.41 4.95 -1.86
C VAL A 189 13.59 5.82 -3.10
N GLY A 190 13.21 5.32 -4.26
CA GLY A 190 13.25 6.03 -5.53
C GLY A 190 12.91 5.13 -6.72
N ALA A 191 12.94 5.72 -7.93
CA ALA A 191 12.54 5.05 -9.16
C ALA A 191 13.65 4.20 -9.79
N GLU A 192 14.91 4.47 -9.47
CA GLU A 192 16.04 3.79 -10.09
C GLU A 192 16.26 2.40 -9.49
N ARG A 193 16.81 1.50 -10.31
CA ARG A 193 17.03 0.09 -9.94
C ARG A 193 17.84 -0.10 -8.64
N ASN A 194 18.73 0.82 -8.32
CA ASN A 194 19.60 0.79 -7.14
C ASN A 194 19.06 1.62 -5.96
N GLN A 195 17.86 2.19 -6.06
CA GLN A 195 17.23 3.02 -5.03
C GLN A 195 16.32 2.18 -4.14
N TYR A 196 16.93 1.23 -3.44
CA TYR A 196 16.26 0.41 -2.44
C TYR A 196 17.21 0.08 -1.29
N LEU A 197 16.64 -0.36 -0.21
CA LEU A 197 17.30 -0.90 0.96
C LEU A 197 16.55 -2.12 1.48
N THR A 198 17.25 -2.97 2.23
CA THR A 198 16.68 -4.16 2.85
C THR A 198 16.80 -4.10 4.36
N LYS A 199 15.85 -4.66 5.07
CA LYS A 199 15.83 -4.83 6.51
C LYS A 199 15.93 -6.33 6.78
N GLY A 200 17.07 -6.79 7.30
CA GLY A 200 17.35 -8.21 7.47
C GLY A 200 17.68 -8.94 6.16
N GLU A 201 17.56 -10.27 6.18
CA GLU A 201 17.79 -11.11 5.00
C GLU A 201 16.58 -11.01 4.04
N TRP A 202 16.88 -10.65 2.81
CA TRP A 202 15.94 -10.61 1.72
C TRP A 202 16.24 -11.75 0.75
N LEU A 203 15.30 -12.71 0.56
CA LEU A 203 15.34 -13.87 -0.37
C LEU A 203 16.70 -14.54 -0.55
#